data_da8cffdd0a1ee3ef2c7ed055fccd6288
#
_entry.id   da8cffdd0a1ee3ef2c7ed055fccd6288
#
_cell.length_a   1.000
_cell.length_b   1.000
_cell.length_c   1.000
_cell.angle_alpha   90.00
_cell.angle_beta   90.00
_cell.angle_gamma   90.00
#
_symmetry.space_group_name_H-M   'P 1'
#
loop_
_entity.id
_entity.type
_entity.pdbx_description
1 polymer ?
#
loop_
_entity_poly.entity_id
_entity_poly.type
_entity_poly.pdbx_seq_one_letter_code
_entity_poly.pdbx_strand_id
1 'polypeptide(L)'
;MACTGFKRTARQMAKTLIRTAEEPYAFVKSQMRDKKAKTSFLSQAIESLGSDASMEYINKWSAASMYLGGADTTVSSLMTFFLAMAVFPEVQKKAQEELDRVIGGGRLPITSDKASLPYIEAVVKETHRWHPVGPMSIPHSCTQEDSINGYRIPKGAMILPNNWYV
;
A
#
# COMPACT_ATOMS: atom_id res chain seq x y z
N MET A 1 9.73 36.50 14.59
CA MET A 1 8.75 36.38 13.47
C MET A 1 8.98 35.16 12.54
N ALA A 2 9.42 34.02 13.02
CA ALA A 2 9.84 32.91 12.13
C ALA A 2 8.97 31.64 12.15
N CYS A 3 7.86 31.57 12.88
CA CYS A 3 7.10 30.33 13.07
C CYS A 3 5.77 30.21 12.31
N THR A 4 5.45 31.08 11.37
CA THR A 4 4.16 31.06 10.65
C THR A 4 4.19 30.25 9.36
N GLY A 5 5.35 30.02 8.76
CA GLY A 5 5.50 29.34 7.46
C GLY A 5 5.02 27.89 7.52
N PHE A 6 5.48 27.11 8.50
CA PHE A 6 5.10 25.68 8.59
C PHE A 6 3.61 25.49 8.91
N LYS A 7 3.00 26.37 9.72
CA LYS A 7 1.55 26.32 9.99
C LYS A 7 0.71 26.55 8.73
N ARG A 8 1.16 27.46 7.87
CA ARG A 8 0.50 27.70 6.57
C ARG A 8 0.61 26.48 5.68
N THR A 9 1.80 25.89 5.57
CA THR A 9 2.04 24.67 4.80
C THR A 9 1.22 23.51 5.34
N ALA A 10 1.21 23.29 6.66
CA ALA A 10 0.42 22.24 7.30
C ALA A 10 -1.09 22.39 7.03
N ARG A 11 -1.63 23.62 7.11
CA ARG A 11 -3.03 23.88 6.76
C ARG A 11 -3.33 23.61 5.29
N GLN A 12 -2.40 23.93 4.40
CA GLN A 12 -2.55 23.63 2.97
C GLN A 12 -2.54 22.13 2.72
N MET A 13 -1.61 21.39 3.33
CA MET A 13 -1.55 19.93 3.23
C MET A 13 -2.81 19.27 3.81
N ALA A 14 -3.30 19.73 4.96
CA ALA A 14 -4.54 19.25 5.54
C ALA A 14 -5.75 19.44 4.60
N LYS A 15 -5.86 20.59 3.95
CA LYS A 15 -6.91 20.83 2.95
C LYS A 15 -6.80 19.87 1.77
N THR A 16 -5.59 19.63 1.27
CA THR A 16 -5.35 18.68 0.18
C THR A 16 -5.74 17.27 0.58
N LEU A 17 -5.34 16.82 1.78
CA LEU A 17 -5.69 15.49 2.30
C LEU A 17 -7.21 15.32 2.43
N ILE A 18 -7.89 16.30 3.01
CA ILE A 18 -9.36 16.27 3.14
C ILE A 18 -9.99 16.17 1.74
N ARG A 19 -9.56 16.99 0.79
CA ARG A 19 -10.08 16.97 -0.57
C ARG A 19 -9.84 15.62 -1.27
N THR A 20 -8.70 14.99 -1.05
CA THR A 20 -8.38 13.66 -1.59
C THR A 20 -9.35 12.58 -1.10
N ALA A 21 -9.91 12.72 0.11
CA ALA A 21 -10.93 11.81 0.61
C ALA A 21 -12.35 12.21 0.18
N GLU A 22 -12.65 13.51 0.19
CA GLU A 22 -14.00 14.05 -0.10
C GLU A 22 -14.42 13.90 -1.57
N GLU A 23 -13.54 14.25 -2.51
CA GLU A 23 -13.88 14.24 -3.94
C GLU A 23 -14.25 12.85 -4.46
N PRO A 24 -13.48 11.77 -4.22
CA PRO A 24 -13.87 10.43 -4.64
C PRO A 24 -15.12 9.92 -3.92
N TYR A 25 -15.29 10.26 -2.65
CA TYR A 25 -16.49 9.90 -1.89
C TYR A 25 -17.75 10.54 -2.49
N ALA A 26 -17.71 11.85 -2.73
CA ALA A 26 -18.82 12.58 -3.35
C ALA A 26 -19.12 12.07 -4.76
N PHE A 27 -18.07 11.72 -5.52
CA PHE A 27 -18.25 11.12 -6.85
C PHE A 27 -19.02 9.80 -6.78
N VAL A 28 -18.62 8.86 -5.93
CA VAL A 28 -19.33 7.57 -5.79
C VAL A 28 -20.77 7.79 -5.34
N LYS A 29 -21.04 8.67 -4.36
CA LYS A 29 -22.40 9.01 -3.94
C LYS A 29 -23.25 9.57 -5.10
N SER A 30 -22.67 10.42 -5.95
CA SER A 30 -23.40 10.93 -7.11
C SER A 30 -23.72 9.83 -8.12
N GLN A 31 -22.76 8.94 -8.40
CA GLN A 31 -22.97 7.80 -9.30
C GLN A 31 -24.05 6.83 -8.78
N MET A 32 -24.07 6.59 -7.44
CA MET A 32 -25.11 5.76 -6.82
C MET A 32 -26.49 6.40 -6.95
N ARG A 33 -26.61 7.69 -6.68
CA ARG A 33 -27.86 8.44 -6.86
C ARG A 33 -28.36 8.37 -8.30
N ASP A 34 -27.47 8.49 -9.27
CA ASP A 34 -27.76 8.46 -10.69
C ASP A 34 -27.91 7.04 -11.26
N LYS A 35 -27.83 6.00 -10.40
CA LYS A 35 -27.87 4.57 -10.76
C LYS A 35 -26.79 4.15 -11.79
N LYS A 36 -25.64 4.83 -11.77
CA LYS A 36 -24.49 4.58 -12.65
C LYS A 36 -23.27 4.06 -11.91
N ALA A 37 -23.35 3.86 -10.60
CA ALA A 37 -22.25 3.40 -9.79
C ALA A 37 -21.80 2.00 -10.21
N LYS A 38 -20.49 1.84 -10.42
CA LYS A 38 -19.88 0.52 -10.50
C LYS A 38 -19.73 -0.05 -9.10
N THR A 39 -19.85 -1.37 -8.96
CA THR A 39 -19.57 -2.06 -7.70
C THR A 39 -18.14 -1.75 -7.23
N SER A 40 -18.02 -1.24 -6.02
CA SER A 40 -16.77 -0.86 -5.39
C SER A 40 -16.88 -1.07 -3.88
N PHE A 41 -15.72 -1.07 -3.16
CA PHE A 41 -15.74 -1.12 -1.70
C PHE A 41 -16.67 -0.05 -1.11
N LEU A 42 -16.55 1.20 -1.59
CA LEU A 42 -17.32 2.30 -1.04
C LEU A 42 -18.82 2.18 -1.36
N SER A 43 -19.20 1.78 -2.58
CA SER A 43 -20.63 1.58 -2.90
C SER A 43 -21.25 0.47 -2.04
N GLN A 44 -20.55 -0.65 -1.86
CA GLN A 44 -21.00 -1.75 -1.00
C GLN A 44 -21.06 -1.35 0.49
N ALA A 45 -20.09 -0.57 0.98
CA ALA A 45 -20.08 -0.10 2.36
C ALA A 45 -21.27 0.86 2.63
N ILE A 46 -21.56 1.76 1.70
CA ILE A 46 -22.72 2.66 1.84
C ILE A 46 -24.04 1.88 1.83
N GLU A 47 -24.16 0.87 0.96
CA GLU A 47 -25.38 0.04 0.86
C GLU A 47 -25.60 -0.84 2.10
N SER A 48 -24.52 -1.43 2.65
CA SER A 48 -24.59 -2.40 3.75
C SER A 48 -24.61 -1.77 5.14
N LEU A 49 -23.85 -0.69 5.34
CA LEU A 49 -23.63 -0.06 6.66
C LEU A 49 -24.42 1.24 6.83
N GLY A 50 -25.03 1.73 5.75
CA GLY A 50 -25.77 2.99 5.77
C GLY A 50 -24.89 4.22 5.58
N SER A 51 -25.54 5.39 5.63
CA SER A 51 -24.93 6.69 5.34
C SER A 51 -25.31 7.76 6.37
N ASP A 52 -25.53 7.38 7.63
CA ASP A 52 -25.60 8.38 8.70
C ASP A 52 -24.24 9.09 8.89
N ALA A 53 -24.20 10.19 9.60
CA ALA A 53 -22.99 11.02 9.72
C ALA A 53 -21.76 10.25 10.28
N SER A 54 -21.98 9.27 11.16
CA SER A 54 -20.91 8.44 11.73
C SER A 54 -20.38 7.45 10.69
N MET A 55 -21.28 6.74 10.03
CA MET A 55 -20.93 5.79 8.96
C MET A 55 -20.34 6.50 7.74
N GLU A 56 -20.82 7.69 7.40
CA GLU A 56 -20.24 8.50 6.34
C GLU A 56 -18.75 8.80 6.60
N TYR A 57 -18.41 9.19 7.81
CA TYR A 57 -17.02 9.42 8.21
C TYR A 57 -16.17 8.15 8.08
N ILE A 58 -16.66 7.04 8.63
CA ILE A 58 -15.95 5.75 8.62
C ILE A 58 -15.75 5.27 7.17
N ASN A 59 -16.81 5.22 6.38
CA ASN A 59 -16.76 4.73 5.00
C ASN A 59 -15.80 5.55 4.14
N LYS A 60 -15.86 6.87 4.26
CA LYS A 60 -14.98 7.79 3.53
C LYS A 60 -13.52 7.58 3.87
N TRP A 61 -13.17 7.61 5.15
CA TRP A 61 -11.77 7.49 5.57
C TRP A 61 -11.22 6.07 5.41
N SER A 62 -12.04 5.03 5.53
CA SER A 62 -11.63 3.66 5.21
C SER A 62 -11.29 3.51 3.73
N ALA A 63 -12.14 4.01 2.83
CA ALA A 63 -11.87 3.98 1.40
C ALA A 63 -10.63 4.80 1.03
N ALA A 64 -10.48 6.00 1.60
CA ALA A 64 -9.31 6.84 1.40
C ALA A 64 -8.03 6.17 1.89
N SER A 65 -8.05 5.51 3.06
CA SER A 65 -6.89 4.79 3.61
C SER A 65 -6.48 3.62 2.73
N MET A 66 -7.43 2.84 2.22
CA MET A 66 -7.15 1.75 1.27
C MET A 66 -6.50 2.28 -0.01
N TYR A 67 -7.01 3.38 -0.56
CA TYR A 67 -6.44 4.00 -1.75
C TYR A 67 -5.00 4.50 -1.50
N LEU A 68 -4.80 5.25 -0.42
CA LEU A 68 -3.47 5.80 -0.08
C LEU A 68 -2.45 4.68 0.20
N GLY A 69 -2.85 3.63 0.92
CA GLY A 69 -1.97 2.51 1.19
C GLY A 69 -1.62 1.67 -0.04
N GLY A 70 -2.56 1.54 -0.98
CA GLY A 70 -2.40 0.68 -2.17
C GLY A 70 -1.76 1.35 -3.38
N ALA A 71 -1.85 2.67 -3.50
CA ALA A 71 -1.38 3.37 -4.69
C ALA A 71 0.16 3.49 -4.72
N ASP A 72 0.73 4.27 -3.82
CA ASP A 72 2.15 4.63 -3.88
C ASP A 72 3.09 3.48 -3.57
N THR A 73 2.74 2.60 -2.64
CA THR A 73 3.59 1.47 -2.25
C THR A 73 3.77 0.47 -3.38
N THR A 74 2.67 0.13 -4.05
CA THR A 74 2.69 -0.79 -5.20
C THR A 74 3.44 -0.18 -6.38
N VAL A 75 3.20 1.10 -6.70
CA VAL A 75 3.91 1.81 -7.77
C VAL A 75 5.41 1.86 -7.49
N SER A 76 5.81 2.18 -6.26
CA SER A 76 7.22 2.21 -5.87
C SER A 76 7.89 0.84 -6.04
N SER A 77 7.24 -0.24 -5.60
CA SER A 77 7.76 -1.60 -5.78
C SER A 77 7.91 -1.97 -7.26
N LEU A 78 6.93 -1.63 -8.09
CA LEU A 78 6.99 -1.89 -9.53
C LEU A 78 8.09 -1.07 -10.22
N MET A 79 8.25 0.20 -9.87
CA MET A 79 9.36 1.02 -10.39
C MET A 79 10.72 0.43 -10.01
N THR A 80 10.86 -0.03 -8.77
CA THR A 80 12.07 -0.72 -8.30
C THR A 80 12.31 -2.01 -9.09
N PHE A 81 11.27 -2.80 -9.33
CA PHE A 81 11.37 -3.99 -10.17
C PHE A 81 11.86 -3.67 -11.59
N PHE A 82 11.27 -2.67 -12.25
CA PHE A 82 11.72 -2.27 -13.60
C PHE A 82 13.17 -1.80 -13.61
N LEU A 83 13.56 -1.01 -12.61
CA LEU A 83 14.95 -0.57 -12.47
C LEU A 83 15.88 -1.78 -12.27
N ALA A 84 15.53 -2.72 -11.39
CA ALA A 84 16.32 -3.92 -11.14
C ALA A 84 16.47 -4.77 -12.41
N MET A 85 15.41 -4.96 -13.19
CA MET A 85 15.47 -5.72 -14.45
C MET A 85 16.33 -5.03 -15.51
N ALA A 86 16.36 -3.70 -15.53
CA ALA A 86 17.24 -2.93 -16.42
C ALA A 86 18.72 -3.00 -16.01
N VAL A 87 19.00 -3.04 -14.70
CA VAL A 87 20.37 -3.10 -14.15
C VAL A 87 20.94 -4.54 -14.19
N PHE A 88 20.07 -5.54 -14.04
CA PHE A 88 20.43 -6.97 -13.97
C PHE A 88 19.72 -7.78 -15.08
N PRO A 89 20.10 -7.61 -16.34
CA PRO A 89 19.43 -8.26 -17.48
C PRO A 89 19.51 -9.78 -17.45
N GLU A 90 20.53 -10.36 -16.81
CA GLU A 90 20.66 -11.81 -16.64
C GLU A 90 19.59 -12.37 -15.68
N VAL A 91 19.19 -11.60 -14.66
CA VAL A 91 18.07 -11.96 -13.77
C VAL A 91 16.76 -11.94 -14.51
N GLN A 92 16.54 -10.89 -15.31
CA GLN A 92 15.36 -10.78 -16.17
C GLN A 92 15.24 -11.97 -17.12
N LYS A 93 16.34 -12.33 -17.79
CA LYS A 93 16.36 -13.45 -18.73
C LYS A 93 16.00 -14.77 -18.06
N LYS A 94 16.58 -15.08 -16.90
CA LYS A 94 16.23 -16.30 -16.13
C LYS A 94 14.77 -16.31 -15.69
N ALA A 95 14.23 -15.15 -15.29
CA ALA A 95 12.83 -15.03 -14.94
C ALA A 95 11.91 -15.30 -16.12
N GLN A 96 12.25 -14.79 -17.30
CA GLN A 96 11.53 -15.06 -18.56
C GLN A 96 11.61 -16.53 -18.94
N GLU A 97 12.79 -17.15 -18.88
CA GLU A 97 12.97 -18.58 -19.16
C GLU A 97 12.10 -19.47 -18.24
N GLU A 98 11.95 -19.11 -16.96
CA GLU A 98 11.05 -19.84 -16.06
C GLU A 98 9.59 -19.67 -16.47
N LEU A 99 9.15 -18.44 -16.78
CA LEU A 99 7.79 -18.16 -17.24
C LEU A 99 7.46 -18.91 -18.54
N ASP A 100 8.35 -18.84 -19.53
CA ASP A 100 8.15 -19.49 -20.82
C ASP A 100 8.06 -21.02 -20.68
N ARG A 101 8.88 -21.61 -19.81
CA ARG A 101 8.89 -23.05 -19.53
C ARG A 101 7.65 -23.53 -18.79
N VAL A 102 7.16 -22.74 -17.79
CA VAL A 102 6.08 -23.18 -16.89
C VAL A 102 4.70 -22.75 -17.40
N ILE A 103 4.58 -21.56 -17.93
CA ILE A 103 3.31 -20.97 -18.35
C ILE A 103 3.16 -21.04 -19.88
N GLY A 104 4.27 -20.86 -20.62
CA GLY A 104 4.27 -20.72 -22.07
C GLY A 104 3.70 -19.38 -22.54
N GLY A 105 3.57 -19.22 -23.87
CA GLY A 105 3.09 -17.97 -24.48
C GLY A 105 1.56 -17.81 -24.57
N GLY A 106 0.77 -18.76 -24.07
CA GLY A 106 -0.68 -18.80 -24.32
C GLY A 106 -1.53 -17.99 -23.35
N ARG A 107 -1.00 -17.61 -22.18
CA ARG A 107 -1.73 -16.87 -21.13
C ARG A 107 -0.79 -16.11 -20.19
N LEU A 108 -1.35 -15.21 -19.43
CA LEU A 108 -0.64 -14.60 -18.30
C LEU A 108 -0.61 -15.51 -17.06
N PRO A 109 0.43 -15.40 -16.20
CA PRO A 109 0.46 -16.09 -14.91
C PRO A 109 -0.73 -15.70 -14.02
N ILE A 110 -1.21 -16.67 -13.24
CA ILE A 110 -2.25 -16.45 -12.22
C ILE A 110 -1.73 -16.88 -10.84
N THR A 111 -2.44 -16.52 -9.79
CA THR A 111 -1.98 -16.76 -8.41
C THR A 111 -1.69 -18.23 -8.09
N SER A 112 -2.43 -19.16 -8.69
CA SER A 112 -2.20 -20.61 -8.51
C SER A 112 -0.88 -21.11 -9.14
N ASP A 113 -0.29 -20.38 -10.06
CA ASP A 113 0.99 -20.76 -10.68
C ASP A 113 2.19 -20.47 -9.74
N LYS A 114 2.00 -19.66 -8.71
CA LYS A 114 3.06 -19.17 -7.81
C LYS A 114 3.97 -20.29 -7.30
N ALA A 115 3.39 -21.43 -6.90
CA ALA A 115 4.14 -22.57 -6.37
C ALA A 115 5.09 -23.21 -7.42
N SER A 116 4.79 -23.01 -8.70
CA SER A 116 5.57 -23.54 -9.83
C SER A 116 6.58 -22.53 -10.40
N LEU A 117 6.67 -21.32 -9.81
CA LEU A 117 7.50 -20.20 -10.25
C LEU A 117 8.48 -19.74 -9.16
N PRO A 118 9.36 -20.64 -8.65
CA PRO A 118 10.23 -20.32 -7.51
C PRO A 118 11.24 -19.20 -7.81
N TYR A 119 11.73 -19.08 -9.04
CA TYR A 119 12.65 -18.00 -9.39
C TYR A 119 11.94 -16.64 -9.46
N ILE A 120 10.75 -16.57 -10.04
CA ILE A 120 9.90 -15.37 -10.00
C ILE A 120 9.59 -14.97 -8.56
N GLU A 121 9.28 -15.94 -7.69
CA GLU A 121 9.04 -15.64 -6.27
C GLU A 121 10.30 -15.08 -5.58
N ALA A 122 11.49 -15.60 -5.92
CA ALA A 122 12.76 -15.08 -5.42
C ALA A 122 13.01 -13.65 -5.92
N VAL A 123 12.74 -13.36 -7.20
CA VAL A 123 12.85 -12.01 -7.78
C VAL A 123 11.93 -11.03 -7.06
N VAL A 124 10.69 -11.41 -6.76
CA VAL A 124 9.75 -10.54 -6.00
C VAL A 124 10.29 -10.25 -4.59
N LYS A 125 10.74 -11.29 -3.87
CA LYS A 125 11.32 -11.12 -2.53
C LYS A 125 12.58 -10.24 -2.56
N GLU A 126 13.46 -10.48 -3.52
CA GLU A 126 14.69 -9.72 -3.67
C GLU A 126 14.43 -8.25 -4.04
N THR A 127 13.43 -7.96 -4.86
CA THR A 127 13.01 -6.59 -5.17
C THR A 127 12.65 -5.81 -3.90
N HIS A 128 11.87 -6.44 -3.01
CA HIS A 128 11.49 -5.82 -1.74
C HIS A 128 12.67 -5.70 -0.76
N ARG A 129 13.60 -6.66 -0.75
CA ARG A 129 14.80 -6.60 0.08
C ARG A 129 15.78 -5.54 -0.43
N TRP A 130 16.01 -5.50 -1.76
CA TRP A 130 16.99 -4.62 -2.38
C TRP A 130 16.65 -3.14 -2.21
N HIS A 131 15.36 -2.80 -2.33
CA HIS A 131 14.86 -1.44 -2.12
C HIS A 131 13.48 -1.47 -1.45
N PRO A 132 13.44 -1.57 -0.11
CA PRO A 132 12.19 -1.58 0.61
C PRO A 132 11.45 -0.25 0.48
N VAL A 133 10.15 -0.30 0.18
CA VAL A 133 9.29 0.90 0.01
C VAL A 133 9.19 1.71 1.31
N GLY A 134 9.21 1.03 2.45
CA GLY A 134 9.22 1.64 3.77
C GLY A 134 10.50 1.28 4.54
N PRO A 135 11.65 1.94 4.29
CA PRO A 135 12.93 1.53 4.86
C PRO A 135 12.95 1.59 6.39
N MET A 136 12.23 2.52 7.00
CA MET A 136 12.07 2.63 8.47
C MET A 136 10.71 2.15 8.96
N SER A 137 9.92 1.50 8.08
CA SER A 137 8.55 1.07 8.37
C SER A 137 7.66 2.21 8.89
N ILE A 138 6.50 1.86 9.43
CA ILE A 138 5.63 2.81 10.15
C ILE A 138 5.90 2.63 11.63
N PRO A 139 6.09 3.71 12.41
CA PRO A 139 6.29 3.61 13.86
C PRO A 139 5.12 2.90 14.54
N HIS A 140 5.43 1.91 15.37
CA HIS A 140 4.47 1.20 16.20
C HIS A 140 4.63 1.61 17.66
N SER A 141 3.56 1.53 18.45
CA SER A 141 3.63 1.68 19.90
C SER A 141 3.36 0.37 20.59
N CYS A 142 4.20 0.01 21.53
CA CYS A 142 4.02 -1.20 22.34
C CYS A 142 2.79 -1.03 23.24
N THR A 143 1.76 -1.87 23.06
CA THR A 143 0.49 -1.74 23.80
C THR A 143 0.53 -2.31 25.21
N GLN A 144 1.50 -3.18 25.49
CA GLN A 144 1.75 -3.78 26.79
C GLN A 144 3.27 -3.91 27.02
N GLU A 145 3.67 -4.20 28.24
CA GLU A 145 5.08 -4.51 28.52
C GLU A 145 5.46 -5.85 27.86
N ASP A 146 6.63 -5.91 27.26
CA ASP A 146 7.14 -7.08 26.56
C ASP A 146 8.66 -7.23 26.78
N SER A 147 9.21 -8.36 26.34
CA SER A 147 10.67 -8.58 26.34
C SER A 147 11.11 -9.34 25.09
N ILE A 148 12.25 -8.96 24.52
CA ILE A 148 12.85 -9.64 23.38
C ILE A 148 14.34 -9.87 23.63
N ASN A 149 14.79 -11.09 23.52
CA ASN A 149 16.20 -11.46 23.75
C ASN A 149 16.76 -10.98 25.10
N GLY A 150 15.92 -10.95 26.15
CA GLY A 150 16.31 -10.47 27.47
C GLY A 150 16.24 -8.95 27.67
N TYR A 151 15.93 -8.19 26.64
CA TYR A 151 15.71 -6.74 26.73
C TYR A 151 14.26 -6.43 27.03
N ARG A 152 14.05 -5.60 28.06
CA ARG A 152 12.71 -5.13 28.45
C ARG A 152 12.22 -4.06 27.47
N ILE A 153 11.00 -4.22 26.96
CA ILE A 153 10.31 -3.22 26.14
C ILE A 153 9.14 -2.66 26.93
N PRO A 154 9.22 -1.41 27.44
CA PRO A 154 8.15 -0.83 28.22
C PRO A 154 6.89 -0.61 27.38
N LYS A 155 5.72 -0.71 28.01
CA LYS A 155 4.46 -0.23 27.42
C LYS A 155 4.61 1.24 26.98
N GLY A 156 4.15 1.55 25.78
CA GLY A 156 4.27 2.87 25.15
C GLY A 156 5.60 3.11 24.44
N ALA A 157 6.54 2.16 24.47
CA ALA A 157 7.77 2.29 23.70
C ALA A 157 7.47 2.40 22.21
N MET A 158 8.17 3.30 21.53
CA MET A 158 8.11 3.42 20.08
C MET A 158 9.02 2.36 19.43
N ILE A 159 8.45 1.55 18.57
CA ILE A 159 9.15 0.50 17.82
C ILE A 159 9.29 0.96 16.36
N LEU A 160 10.52 1.03 15.89
CA LEU A 160 10.87 1.40 14.52
C LEU A 160 11.57 0.22 13.85
N PRO A 161 10.88 -0.62 13.06
CA PRO A 161 11.52 -1.68 12.31
C PRO A 161 12.45 -1.09 11.24
N ASN A 162 13.71 -1.49 11.26
CA ASN A 162 14.68 -1.05 10.26
C ASN A 162 14.72 -2.05 9.10
N ASN A 163 13.77 -1.91 8.16
CA ASN A 163 13.67 -2.77 6.98
C ASN A 163 14.82 -2.56 5.98
N TRP A 164 15.59 -1.49 6.12
CA TRP A 164 16.74 -1.22 5.26
C TRP A 164 17.93 -2.15 5.56
N TYR A 165 17.98 -2.69 6.76
CA TYR A 165 19.12 -3.47 7.26
C TYR A 165 18.89 -5.00 7.21
N VAL A 166 17.89 -5.45 6.48
CA VAL A 166 17.55 -6.89 6.39
C VAL A 166 18.23 -7.55 5.19
#